data_584d0a796b365ceffdcbabb924cb3184
#
_entry.id   584d0a796b365ceffdcbabb924cb3184
#
_cell.length_a   1.000
_cell.length_b   1.000
_cell.length_c   1.000
_cell.angle_alpha   90.00
_cell.angle_beta   90.00
_cell.angle_gamma   90.00
#
_symmetry.space_group_name_H-M   'P 1'
#
loop_
_entity.id
_entity.type
_entity.pdbx_description
1 polymer ?
#
loop_
_entity_poly.entity_id
_entity_poly.type
_entity_poly.pdbx_seq_one_letter_code
_entity_poly.pdbx_strand_id
1 'polypeptide(L)'
;MKKCIVTGAAGFTGCNLVERLLASGYFVYCVVRENSVHNKRLENLANVQLVYADLAEYKNLYQQIQEPCEIFFHLAWQGGRYDFAAQYQNIEDTLGALEAAKEIGCKRFVCTGSQAEYGPHQDLITEETCPHPIDAYGSAKLAACILNRQRAMDLGIEWIWGRIFSLYGKYEPAGRMLPELVASLQAGKDFYM
;
A
#
# COMPACT_ATOMS: atom_id res chain seq x y z
N MET A 1 23.80 -5.19 -2.67
CA MET A 1 22.75 -4.49 -1.87
C MET A 1 21.43 -5.19 -2.14
N LYS A 2 20.63 -5.42 -1.10
CA LYS A 2 19.29 -6.00 -1.23
C LYS A 2 18.36 -5.03 -1.94
N LYS A 3 17.48 -5.53 -2.80
CA LYS A 3 16.55 -4.71 -3.58
C LYS A 3 15.12 -5.04 -3.21
N CYS A 4 14.27 -4.03 -3.21
CA CYS A 4 12.83 -4.19 -3.02
C CYS A 4 12.04 -3.23 -3.90
N ILE A 5 10.76 -3.51 -4.04
CA ILE A 5 9.81 -2.73 -4.82
C ILE A 5 8.75 -2.17 -3.87
N VAL A 6 8.38 -0.92 -4.03
CA VAL A 6 7.29 -0.29 -3.27
C VAL A 6 6.34 0.38 -4.25
N THR A 7 5.10 -0.11 -4.37
CA THR A 7 4.04 0.60 -5.10
C THR A 7 3.33 1.60 -4.18
N GLY A 8 2.82 2.68 -4.75
CA GLY A 8 2.29 3.78 -3.94
C GLY A 8 3.37 4.49 -3.10
N ALA A 9 4.63 4.41 -3.55
CA ALA A 9 5.81 4.86 -2.82
C ALA A 9 5.79 6.33 -2.41
N ALA A 10 5.20 7.22 -3.22
CA ALA A 10 5.10 8.65 -2.92
C ALA A 10 3.92 9.00 -1.99
N GLY A 11 3.06 8.03 -1.64
CA GLY A 11 1.94 8.20 -0.71
C GLY A 11 2.39 8.35 0.74
N PHE A 12 1.42 8.59 1.64
CA PHE A 12 1.68 8.76 3.07
C PHE A 12 2.44 7.56 3.66
N THR A 13 1.88 6.36 3.57
CA THR A 13 2.52 5.15 4.09
C THR A 13 3.76 4.77 3.29
N GLY A 14 3.70 4.93 1.94
CA GLY A 14 4.78 4.54 1.04
C GLY A 14 6.08 5.29 1.29
N CYS A 15 6.06 6.62 1.39
CA CYS A 15 7.29 7.39 1.60
C CYS A 15 7.94 7.11 2.97
N ASN A 16 7.15 6.89 4.03
CA ASN A 16 7.68 6.49 5.34
C ASN A 16 8.31 5.08 5.29
N LEU A 17 7.70 4.13 4.55
CA LEU A 17 8.29 2.82 4.32
C LEU A 17 9.60 2.91 3.53
N VAL A 18 9.62 3.71 2.45
CA VAL A 18 10.84 3.92 1.65
C VAL A 18 11.98 4.46 2.51
N GLU A 19 11.74 5.52 3.31
CA GLU A 19 12.74 6.06 4.22
C GLU A 19 13.29 4.96 5.17
N ARG A 20 12.42 4.09 5.69
CA ARG A 20 12.82 3.00 6.58
C ARG A 20 13.62 1.91 5.87
N LEU A 21 13.25 1.55 4.64
CA LEU A 21 13.97 0.57 3.83
C LEU A 21 15.37 1.05 3.46
N LEU A 22 15.52 2.33 3.09
CA LEU A 22 16.81 2.95 2.81
C LEU A 22 17.71 2.93 4.05
N ALA A 23 17.17 3.28 5.22
CA ALA A 23 17.90 3.20 6.49
C ALA A 23 18.32 1.76 6.86
N SER A 24 17.61 0.76 6.31
CA SER A 24 17.93 -0.68 6.47
C SER A 24 18.85 -1.22 5.36
N GLY A 25 19.40 -0.36 4.51
CA GLY A 25 20.39 -0.71 3.49
C GLY A 25 19.80 -1.33 2.21
N TYR A 26 18.52 -1.13 1.94
CA TYR A 26 17.91 -1.55 0.68
C TYR A 26 18.12 -0.52 -0.43
N PHE A 27 18.15 -1.00 -1.66
CA PHE A 27 17.85 -0.22 -2.86
C PHE A 27 16.37 -0.38 -3.16
N VAL A 28 15.65 0.72 -3.44
CA VAL A 28 14.21 0.72 -3.57
C VAL A 28 13.75 1.16 -4.95
N TYR A 29 13.07 0.28 -5.68
CA TYR A 29 12.29 0.64 -6.84
C TYR A 29 10.96 1.24 -6.37
N CYS A 30 10.80 2.54 -6.55
CA CYS A 30 9.61 3.28 -6.14
C CYS A 30 8.64 3.40 -7.30
N VAL A 31 7.57 2.59 -7.30
CA VAL A 31 6.56 2.64 -8.35
C VAL A 31 5.56 3.76 -8.02
N VAL A 32 5.48 4.74 -8.92
CA VAL A 32 4.71 5.97 -8.77
C VAL A 32 4.00 6.34 -10.06
N ARG A 33 2.93 7.12 -9.97
CA ARG A 33 2.30 7.72 -11.15
C ARG A 33 3.16 8.87 -11.67
N GLU A 34 3.34 8.97 -12.98
CA GLU A 34 4.23 9.95 -13.61
C GLU A 34 3.93 11.40 -13.17
N ASN A 35 2.67 11.80 -13.20
CA ASN A 35 2.23 13.17 -12.94
C ASN A 35 1.88 13.46 -11.46
N SER A 36 2.35 12.66 -10.51
CA SER A 36 2.06 12.87 -9.10
C SER A 36 2.94 13.97 -8.50
N VAL A 37 2.30 15.02 -7.96
CA VAL A 37 3.00 16.10 -7.23
C VAL A 37 3.78 15.60 -6.00
N HIS A 38 3.49 14.40 -5.55
CA HIS A 38 4.16 13.78 -4.41
C HIS A 38 5.49 13.12 -4.76
N ASN A 39 5.81 12.93 -6.04
CA ASN A 39 7.06 12.29 -6.49
C ASN A 39 8.30 13.03 -5.97
N LYS A 40 8.22 14.36 -5.82
CA LYS A 40 9.28 15.19 -5.22
C LYS A 40 9.73 14.75 -3.82
N ARG A 41 8.94 13.94 -3.11
CA ARG A 41 9.32 13.35 -1.81
C ARG A 41 10.42 12.32 -1.94
N LEU A 42 10.62 11.76 -3.13
CA LEU A 42 11.52 10.66 -3.43
C LEU A 42 12.69 11.05 -4.34
N GLU A 43 12.60 12.18 -5.07
CA GLU A 43 13.51 12.55 -6.17
C GLU A 43 15.00 12.72 -5.77
N ASN A 44 15.30 13.08 -4.52
CA ASN A 44 16.66 13.33 -4.07
C ASN A 44 17.18 12.25 -3.10
N LEU A 45 16.49 11.12 -3.00
CA LEU A 45 16.91 10.05 -2.10
C LEU A 45 17.95 9.16 -2.80
N ALA A 46 19.08 8.92 -2.14
CA ALA A 46 20.07 7.97 -2.62
C ALA A 46 19.49 6.53 -2.55
N ASN A 47 19.92 5.66 -3.48
CA ASN A 47 19.46 4.28 -3.58
C ASN A 47 17.96 4.13 -3.85
N VAL A 48 17.37 5.09 -4.55
CA VAL A 48 16.00 5.06 -5.07
C VAL A 48 16.03 5.13 -6.59
N GLN A 49 15.19 4.33 -7.24
CA GLN A 49 14.85 4.48 -8.64
C GLN A 49 13.34 4.63 -8.78
N LEU A 50 12.91 5.71 -9.44
CA LEU A 50 11.50 5.88 -9.78
C LEU A 50 11.16 4.99 -10.98
N VAL A 51 10.03 4.30 -10.87
CA VAL A 51 9.42 3.50 -11.93
C VAL A 51 8.01 4.04 -12.14
N TYR A 52 7.71 4.47 -13.35
CA TYR A 52 6.44 5.10 -13.66
C TYR A 52 5.45 4.07 -14.18
N ALA A 53 4.35 3.90 -13.45
CA ALA A 53 3.26 3.01 -13.82
C ALA A 53 1.97 3.37 -13.08
N ASP A 54 0.83 3.25 -13.75
CA ASP A 54 -0.49 3.23 -13.14
C ASP A 54 -0.87 1.82 -12.67
N LEU A 55 -1.88 1.69 -11.80
CA LEU A 55 -2.24 0.41 -11.18
C LEU A 55 -2.51 -0.69 -12.22
N ALA A 56 -3.25 -0.38 -13.28
CA ALA A 56 -3.59 -1.33 -14.34
C ALA A 56 -2.36 -1.87 -15.11
N GLU A 57 -1.22 -1.20 -15.00
CA GLU A 57 0.04 -1.56 -15.64
C GLU A 57 0.93 -2.45 -14.75
N TYR A 58 0.58 -2.62 -13.47
CA TYR A 58 1.45 -3.34 -12.52
C TYR A 58 1.77 -4.77 -12.93
N LYS A 59 0.87 -5.44 -13.64
CA LYS A 59 1.14 -6.77 -14.22
C LYS A 59 2.35 -6.80 -15.17
N ASN A 60 2.77 -5.65 -15.71
CA ASN A 60 3.88 -5.52 -16.65
C ASN A 60 5.15 -4.94 -16.00
N LEU A 61 5.21 -4.73 -14.69
CA LEU A 61 6.37 -4.14 -14.00
C LEU A 61 7.67 -4.91 -14.23
N TYR A 62 7.61 -6.23 -14.50
CA TYR A 62 8.77 -7.05 -14.84
C TYR A 62 9.49 -6.57 -16.13
N GLN A 63 8.82 -5.83 -16.99
CA GLN A 63 9.45 -5.25 -18.20
C GLN A 63 10.35 -4.06 -17.86
N GLN A 64 10.05 -3.33 -16.79
CA GLN A 64 10.80 -2.17 -16.32
C GLN A 64 11.81 -2.52 -15.22
N ILE A 65 11.52 -3.54 -14.41
CA ILE A 65 12.37 -4.01 -13.31
C ILE A 65 12.87 -5.40 -13.67
N GLN A 66 14.03 -5.46 -14.31
CA GLN A 66 14.62 -6.70 -14.82
C GLN A 66 15.60 -7.37 -13.85
N GLU A 67 15.82 -6.76 -12.70
CA GLU A 67 16.71 -7.30 -11.67
C GLU A 67 15.91 -7.95 -10.54
N PRO A 68 16.36 -9.12 -10.03
CA PRO A 68 15.68 -9.80 -8.94
C PRO A 68 15.58 -8.92 -7.68
N CYS A 69 14.39 -8.86 -7.09
CA CYS A 69 14.14 -8.17 -5.85
C CYS A 69 13.78 -9.17 -4.74
N GLU A 70 14.11 -8.85 -3.49
CA GLU A 70 13.75 -9.75 -2.37
C GLU A 70 12.28 -9.65 -2.00
N ILE A 71 11.75 -8.42 -1.97
CA ILE A 71 10.42 -8.12 -1.43
C ILE A 71 9.70 -7.15 -2.35
N PHE A 72 8.43 -7.43 -2.60
CA PHE A 72 7.49 -6.52 -3.25
C PHE A 72 6.49 -6.01 -2.21
N PHE A 73 6.50 -4.71 -1.91
CA PHE A 73 5.52 -4.04 -1.06
C PHE A 73 4.45 -3.38 -1.91
N HIS A 74 3.23 -3.86 -1.82
CA HIS A 74 2.09 -3.32 -2.55
C HIS A 74 1.21 -2.47 -1.62
N LEU A 75 1.35 -1.13 -1.73
CA LEU A 75 0.62 -0.15 -0.93
C LEU A 75 -0.32 0.71 -1.77
N ALA A 76 -0.22 0.63 -3.09
CA ALA A 76 -1.08 1.39 -3.98
C ALA A 76 -2.53 0.89 -3.91
N TRP A 77 -3.46 1.84 -3.90
CA TRP A 77 -4.90 1.61 -3.93
C TRP A 77 -5.58 2.88 -4.40
N GLN A 78 -6.63 2.80 -5.18
CA GLN A 78 -7.30 3.96 -5.76
C GLN A 78 -8.79 4.01 -5.43
N GLY A 79 -9.41 5.15 -5.73
CA GLY A 79 -10.84 5.36 -5.59
C GLY A 79 -11.30 5.69 -4.18
N GLY A 80 -12.48 6.27 -4.12
CA GLY A 80 -13.18 6.57 -2.87
C GLY A 80 -13.79 5.31 -2.24
N ARG A 81 -14.05 5.35 -0.94
CA ARG A 81 -14.60 4.22 -0.16
C ARG A 81 -15.84 3.57 -0.77
N TYR A 82 -16.69 4.37 -1.42
CA TYR A 82 -17.98 3.94 -1.99
C TYR A 82 -17.96 3.86 -3.53
N ASP A 83 -16.82 4.07 -4.17
CA ASP A 83 -16.65 3.93 -5.61
C ASP A 83 -16.50 2.44 -5.97
N PHE A 84 -17.61 1.77 -6.19
CA PHE A 84 -17.63 0.33 -6.44
C PHE A 84 -16.76 -0.09 -7.63
N ALA A 85 -16.78 0.67 -8.72
CA ALA A 85 -16.02 0.33 -9.92
C ALA A 85 -14.50 0.37 -9.65
N ALA A 86 -14.02 1.44 -9.03
CA ALA A 86 -12.61 1.55 -8.64
C ALA A 86 -12.24 0.48 -7.60
N GLN A 87 -13.12 0.20 -6.64
CA GLN A 87 -12.85 -0.83 -5.63
C GLN A 87 -12.76 -2.23 -6.25
N TYR A 88 -13.63 -2.55 -7.19
CA TYR A 88 -13.58 -3.81 -7.94
C TYR A 88 -12.27 -3.92 -8.75
N GLN A 89 -11.88 -2.88 -9.48
CA GLN A 89 -10.67 -2.86 -10.30
C GLN A 89 -9.40 -3.09 -9.46
N ASN A 90 -9.33 -2.53 -8.26
CA ASN A 90 -8.18 -2.73 -7.37
C ASN A 90 -7.91 -4.22 -7.04
N ILE A 91 -8.93 -5.08 -7.09
CA ILE A 91 -8.73 -6.52 -6.84
C ILE A 91 -7.88 -7.12 -7.96
N GLU A 92 -8.22 -6.83 -9.21
CA GLU A 92 -7.49 -7.28 -10.40
C GLU A 92 -6.07 -6.68 -10.43
N ASP A 93 -5.94 -5.38 -10.16
CA ASP A 93 -4.65 -4.69 -10.14
C ASP A 93 -3.70 -5.25 -9.08
N THR A 94 -4.23 -5.63 -7.90
CA THR A 94 -3.44 -6.27 -6.83
C THR A 94 -2.98 -7.67 -7.23
N LEU A 95 -3.82 -8.46 -7.91
CA LEU A 95 -3.43 -9.76 -8.46
C LEU A 95 -2.34 -9.60 -9.53
N GLY A 96 -2.48 -8.63 -10.43
CA GLY A 96 -1.46 -8.29 -11.41
C GLY A 96 -0.11 -7.90 -10.80
N ALA A 97 -0.13 -7.15 -9.69
CA ALA A 97 1.07 -6.81 -8.93
C ALA A 97 1.74 -8.06 -8.32
N LEU A 98 0.97 -9.01 -7.81
CA LEU A 98 1.48 -10.26 -7.27
C LEU A 98 2.14 -11.12 -8.37
N GLU A 99 1.52 -11.21 -9.54
CA GLU A 99 2.08 -11.93 -10.69
C GLU A 99 3.38 -11.28 -11.16
N ALA A 100 3.43 -9.96 -11.28
CA ALA A 100 4.66 -9.24 -11.60
C ALA A 100 5.76 -9.46 -10.55
N ALA A 101 5.41 -9.51 -9.26
CA ALA A 101 6.36 -9.83 -8.21
C ALA A 101 7.01 -11.21 -8.43
N LYS A 102 6.23 -12.20 -8.85
CA LYS A 102 6.75 -13.54 -9.20
C LYS A 102 7.67 -13.51 -10.41
N GLU A 103 7.27 -12.82 -11.47
CA GLU A 103 8.07 -12.70 -12.71
C GLU A 103 9.40 -11.97 -12.46
N ILE A 104 9.42 -10.95 -11.59
CA ILE A 104 10.65 -10.24 -11.18
C ILE A 104 11.54 -11.11 -10.29
N GLY A 105 11.03 -12.22 -9.76
CA GLY A 105 11.77 -13.13 -8.89
C GLY A 105 11.75 -12.71 -7.42
N CYS A 106 10.72 -11.98 -6.98
CA CYS A 106 10.54 -11.66 -5.57
C CYS A 106 10.23 -12.92 -4.75
N LYS A 107 10.82 -13.00 -3.58
CA LYS A 107 10.58 -14.11 -2.64
C LYS A 107 9.34 -13.88 -1.80
N ARG A 108 9.00 -12.61 -1.57
CA ARG A 108 7.93 -12.19 -0.67
C ARG A 108 7.11 -11.07 -1.30
N PHE A 109 5.78 -11.19 -1.16
CA PHE A 109 4.81 -10.15 -1.49
C PHE A 109 4.11 -9.69 -0.23
N VAL A 110 4.26 -8.40 0.10
CA VAL A 110 3.65 -7.77 1.28
C VAL A 110 2.61 -6.77 0.80
N CYS A 111 1.36 -6.96 1.17
CA CYS A 111 0.27 -6.08 0.77
C CYS A 111 -0.42 -5.47 1.98
N THR A 112 -0.93 -4.25 1.82
CA THR A 112 -1.69 -3.55 2.85
C THR A 112 -3.18 -3.84 2.75
N GLY A 113 -3.70 -4.47 3.79
CA GLY A 113 -5.12 -4.56 4.09
C GLY A 113 -5.63 -3.37 4.90
N SER A 114 -6.81 -3.50 5.46
CA SER A 114 -7.47 -2.45 6.22
C SER A 114 -8.32 -3.00 7.36
N GLN A 115 -8.44 -2.24 8.45
CA GLN A 115 -9.44 -2.49 9.49
C GLN A 115 -10.88 -2.57 8.94
N ALA A 116 -11.14 -1.91 7.81
CA ALA A 116 -12.46 -1.93 7.15
C ALA A 116 -12.90 -3.34 6.73
N GLU A 117 -11.98 -4.30 6.61
CA GLU A 117 -12.28 -5.70 6.35
C GLU A 117 -13.04 -6.33 7.50
N TYR A 118 -12.78 -5.90 8.73
CA TYR A 118 -13.50 -6.39 9.92
C TYR A 118 -14.87 -5.73 10.09
N GLY A 119 -15.08 -4.51 9.55
CA GLY A 119 -16.27 -3.72 9.81
C GLY A 119 -16.33 -3.17 11.25
N PRO A 120 -17.48 -2.66 11.70
CA PRO A 120 -17.69 -2.19 13.06
C PRO A 120 -17.64 -3.34 14.07
N HIS A 121 -16.84 -3.18 15.13
CA HIS A 121 -16.76 -4.12 16.24
C HIS A 121 -16.84 -3.35 17.57
N GLN A 122 -17.47 -3.97 18.58
CA GLN A 122 -17.51 -3.46 19.94
C GLN A 122 -16.37 -4.04 20.79
N ASP A 123 -15.93 -5.25 20.44
CA ASP A 123 -14.88 -5.96 21.16
C ASP A 123 -13.50 -5.74 20.53
N LEU A 124 -12.46 -6.22 21.22
CA LEU A 124 -11.09 -6.21 20.72
C LEU A 124 -10.99 -7.05 19.44
N ILE A 125 -10.48 -6.43 18.38
CA ILE A 125 -10.21 -7.11 17.11
C ILE A 125 -8.85 -7.80 17.18
N THR A 126 -8.84 -9.08 16.80
CA THR A 126 -7.63 -9.90 16.64
C THR A 126 -7.59 -10.47 15.23
N GLU A 127 -6.53 -11.19 14.87
CA GLU A 127 -6.40 -11.87 13.59
C GLU A 127 -7.45 -12.99 13.41
N GLU A 128 -7.99 -13.52 14.51
CA GLU A 128 -9.05 -14.56 14.52
C GLU A 128 -10.46 -13.97 14.38
N THR A 129 -10.59 -12.63 14.47
CA THR A 129 -11.89 -11.97 14.31
C THR A 129 -12.43 -12.17 12.91
N CYS A 130 -13.67 -12.66 12.80
CA CYS A 130 -14.31 -12.89 11.51
C CYS A 130 -14.54 -11.57 10.77
N PRO A 131 -14.03 -11.40 9.54
CA PRO A 131 -14.28 -10.21 8.75
C PRO A 131 -15.77 -10.01 8.42
N HIS A 132 -16.24 -8.76 8.55
CA HIS A 132 -17.62 -8.38 8.23
C HIS A 132 -17.67 -6.97 7.63
N PRO A 133 -17.10 -6.76 6.41
CA PRO A 133 -17.07 -5.45 5.78
C PRO A 133 -18.47 -4.93 5.47
N ILE A 134 -18.67 -3.62 5.57
CA ILE A 134 -19.96 -2.96 5.38
C ILE A 134 -19.99 -1.99 4.20
N ASP A 135 -18.89 -1.86 3.46
CA ASP A 135 -18.79 -0.97 2.30
C ASP A 135 -17.95 -1.60 1.17
N ALA A 136 -17.96 -0.96 0.01
CA ALA A 136 -17.25 -1.46 -1.17
C ALA A 136 -15.74 -1.57 -0.93
N TYR A 137 -15.15 -0.61 -0.22
CA TYR A 137 -13.72 -0.60 0.09
C TYR A 137 -13.31 -1.80 0.97
N GLY A 138 -13.97 -1.99 2.09
CA GLY A 138 -13.69 -3.11 2.99
C GLY A 138 -13.93 -4.46 2.33
N SER A 139 -15.01 -4.57 1.54
CA SER A 139 -15.32 -5.78 0.76
C SER A 139 -14.26 -6.08 -0.29
N ALA A 140 -13.80 -5.08 -1.04
CA ALA A 140 -12.75 -5.25 -2.04
C ALA A 140 -11.40 -5.61 -1.42
N LYS A 141 -11.04 -4.99 -0.27
CA LYS A 141 -9.83 -5.35 0.48
C LYS A 141 -9.87 -6.81 0.94
N LEU A 142 -10.99 -7.26 1.49
CA LEU A 142 -11.17 -8.65 1.91
C LEU A 142 -11.12 -9.61 0.71
N ALA A 143 -11.78 -9.30 -0.40
CA ALA A 143 -11.74 -10.10 -1.61
C ALA A 143 -10.31 -10.21 -2.17
N ALA A 144 -9.58 -9.08 -2.25
CA ALA A 144 -8.17 -9.08 -2.65
C ALA A 144 -7.31 -9.91 -1.70
N CYS A 145 -7.52 -9.84 -0.38
CA CYS A 145 -6.84 -10.66 0.62
C CYS A 145 -6.98 -12.15 0.31
N ILE A 146 -8.22 -12.62 0.13
CA ILE A 146 -8.53 -14.04 -0.09
C ILE A 146 -7.93 -14.53 -1.42
N LEU A 147 -8.15 -13.78 -2.50
CA LEU A 147 -7.69 -14.17 -3.84
C LEU A 147 -6.16 -14.13 -3.96
N ASN A 148 -5.52 -13.08 -3.43
CA ASN A 148 -4.06 -12.99 -3.44
C ASN A 148 -3.39 -14.08 -2.60
N ARG A 149 -3.98 -14.44 -1.45
CA ARG A 149 -3.49 -15.57 -0.64
C ARG A 149 -3.47 -16.86 -1.44
N GLN A 150 -4.60 -17.19 -2.08
CA GLN A 150 -4.70 -18.40 -2.90
C GLN A 150 -3.69 -18.37 -4.06
N ARG A 151 -3.64 -17.26 -4.78
CA ARG A 151 -2.73 -17.12 -5.91
C ARG A 151 -1.25 -17.17 -5.51
N ALA A 152 -0.89 -16.59 -4.37
CA ALA A 152 0.47 -16.66 -3.84
C ALA A 152 0.90 -18.10 -3.50
N MET A 153 -0.02 -18.92 -2.98
CA MET A 153 0.23 -20.35 -2.75
C MET A 153 0.51 -21.08 -4.07
N ASP A 154 -0.29 -20.83 -5.11
CA ASP A 154 -0.12 -21.45 -6.43
C ASP A 154 1.23 -21.05 -7.06
N LEU A 155 1.65 -19.80 -6.87
CA LEU A 155 2.92 -19.26 -7.38
C LEU A 155 4.14 -19.63 -6.52
N GLY A 156 3.94 -20.16 -5.33
CA GLY A 156 5.02 -20.46 -4.38
C GLY A 156 5.78 -19.22 -3.93
N ILE A 157 5.08 -18.09 -3.70
CA ILE A 157 5.64 -16.84 -3.17
C ILE A 157 5.17 -16.64 -1.73
N GLU A 158 6.06 -16.23 -0.83
CA GLU A 158 5.69 -15.90 0.54
C GLU A 158 4.76 -14.67 0.53
N TRP A 159 3.63 -14.76 1.22
CA TRP A 159 2.60 -13.72 1.21
C TRP A 159 2.30 -13.21 2.60
N ILE A 160 2.23 -11.89 2.73
CA ILE A 160 1.88 -11.19 3.96
C ILE A 160 0.80 -10.15 3.66
N TRP A 161 -0.27 -10.17 4.44
CA TRP A 161 -1.36 -9.21 4.40
C TRP A 161 -1.44 -8.44 5.72
N GLY A 162 -1.01 -7.18 5.71
CA GLY A 162 -1.00 -6.33 6.90
C GLY A 162 -2.25 -5.45 6.96
N ARG A 163 -3.24 -5.80 7.79
CA ARG A 163 -4.42 -4.95 8.00
C ARG A 163 -4.03 -3.72 8.79
N ILE A 164 -4.09 -2.58 8.12
CA ILE A 164 -3.76 -1.29 8.70
C ILE A 164 -4.97 -0.74 9.45
N PHE A 165 -4.74 -0.33 10.69
CA PHE A 165 -5.67 0.41 11.53
C PHE A 165 -5.38 1.92 11.41
N SER A 166 -5.38 2.66 12.52
CA SER A 166 -5.11 4.09 12.50
C SER A 166 -3.60 4.36 12.40
N LEU A 167 -3.19 5.04 11.35
CA LEU A 167 -1.83 5.54 11.17
C LEU A 167 -1.81 7.05 11.33
N TYR A 168 -0.70 7.56 11.86
CA TYR A 168 -0.39 8.98 11.89
C TYR A 168 1.09 9.20 11.62
N GLY A 169 1.45 10.40 11.17
CA GLY A 169 2.86 10.75 10.98
C GLY A 169 3.13 11.69 9.81
N LYS A 170 4.40 11.77 9.44
CA LYS A 170 4.90 12.64 8.37
C LYS A 170 4.17 12.35 7.05
N TYR A 171 3.72 13.41 6.39
CA TYR A 171 2.97 13.38 5.13
C TYR A 171 1.53 12.84 5.24
N GLU A 172 0.99 12.72 6.43
CA GLU A 172 -0.43 12.42 6.58
C GLU A 172 -1.27 13.52 5.88
N PRO A 173 -2.29 13.15 5.09
CA PRO A 173 -3.13 14.14 4.40
C PRO A 173 -3.84 15.07 5.39
N ALA A 174 -3.94 16.35 5.03
CA ALA A 174 -4.82 17.30 5.72
C ALA A 174 -6.28 16.79 5.73
N GLY A 175 -7.08 17.24 6.68
CA GLY A 175 -8.46 16.74 6.87
C GLY A 175 -8.55 15.42 7.62
N ARG A 176 -7.44 14.88 8.11
CA ARG A 176 -7.43 13.77 9.06
C ARG A 176 -7.44 14.30 10.49
N MET A 177 -8.01 13.50 11.40
CA MET A 177 -8.25 13.91 12.79
C MET A 177 -7.00 14.46 13.50
N LEU A 178 -5.88 13.73 13.44
CA LEU A 178 -4.67 14.15 14.15
C LEU A 178 -4.00 15.39 13.55
N PRO A 179 -3.78 15.52 12.23
CA PRO A 179 -3.32 16.78 11.64
C PRO A 179 -4.21 17.96 11.96
N GLU A 180 -5.52 17.80 11.90
CA GLU A 180 -6.50 18.87 12.23
C GLU A 180 -6.45 19.26 13.72
N LEU A 181 -6.36 18.27 14.62
CA LEU A 181 -6.19 18.50 16.04
C LEU A 181 -4.90 19.30 16.32
N VAL A 182 -3.77 18.88 15.77
CA VAL A 182 -2.48 19.56 15.95
C VAL A 182 -2.55 20.99 15.43
N ALA A 183 -3.10 21.20 14.23
CA ALA A 183 -3.24 22.51 13.63
C ALA A 183 -4.14 23.44 14.47
N SER A 184 -5.25 22.91 15.01
CA SER A 184 -6.17 23.67 15.87
C SER A 184 -5.51 24.09 17.19
N LEU A 185 -4.81 23.15 17.84
CA LEU A 185 -4.08 23.44 19.08
C LEU A 185 -2.95 24.46 18.87
N GLN A 186 -2.20 24.35 17.77
CA GLN A 186 -1.16 25.33 17.43
C GLN A 186 -1.72 26.72 17.13
N ALA A 187 -2.95 26.79 16.61
CA ALA A 187 -3.64 28.04 16.36
C ALA A 187 -4.39 28.58 17.62
N GLY A 188 -4.31 27.92 18.76
CA GLY A 188 -5.03 28.28 19.98
C GLY A 188 -6.56 28.15 19.85
N LYS A 189 -7.04 27.25 18.99
CA LYS A 189 -8.48 27.01 18.73
C LYS A 189 -8.92 25.70 19.39
N ASP A 190 -10.20 25.68 19.76
CA ASP A 190 -10.82 24.43 20.21
C ASP A 190 -10.95 23.47 19.04
N PHE A 191 -10.84 22.17 19.35
CA PHE A 191 -11.05 21.09 18.39
C PHE A 191 -12.26 20.26 18.83
N TYR A 192 -13.25 20.16 17.94
CA TYR A 192 -14.46 19.38 18.15
C TYR A 192 -14.44 18.15 17.26
N MET A 193 -14.70 16.97 17.82
CA MET A 193 -14.83 15.70 17.10
C MET A 193 -16.29 15.41 16.77
#